data_6390b3fb107d53f45b3e243cf4509749
#
_entry.id   6390b3fb107d53f45b3e243cf4509749
#
_cell.length_a   1.000
_cell.length_b   1.000
_cell.length_c   1.000
_cell.angle_alpha   90.00
_cell.angle_beta   90.00
_cell.angle_gamma   90.00
#
_symmetry.space_group_name_H-M   'P 1'
#
loop_
_entity.id
_entity.type
_entity.pdbx_description
1 polymer ?
#
loop_
_entity_poly.entity_id
_entity_poly.type
_entity_poly.pdbx_seq_one_letter_code
_entity_poly.pdbx_strand_id
1 'polypeptide(L)'
;ACEKKLHTYTDRGVSLDLTRGKPAPEQLALSMGMLDVLDHRSVTDSESGMDCRNYGGPDGIPEARRLLAHMLGTHTASTIVGGNSSLELMFLLVSHGMTDGICGARPWSRVEHRKFLCPAPGYDRHFAITEHFGFELIPIAMHDDGPDMDAVEAYAADPTVKGIWCVPKYQNPTGIIFSDAVIRRFAALRPAAEDFRIFWDNAY
;
A
#
# COMPACT_ATOMS: atom_id res chain seq x y z
N ALA A 1 -25.61 4.34 31.49
CA ALA A 1 -25.93 4.92 30.15
C ALA A 1 -25.63 3.91 29.02
N CYS A 2 -24.43 3.29 28.98
CA CYS A 2 -24.05 2.35 27.92
C CYS A 2 -24.89 1.06 27.92
N GLU A 3 -25.17 0.49 29.08
CA GLU A 3 -26.01 -0.72 29.19
C GLU A 3 -27.40 -0.52 28.61
N LYS A 4 -28.05 0.63 28.90
CA LYS A 4 -29.35 0.97 28.31
C LYS A 4 -29.33 1.04 26.80
N LYS A 5 -28.27 1.60 26.22
CA LYS A 5 -28.07 1.64 24.75
C LYS A 5 -27.86 0.24 24.19
N LEU A 6 -27.04 -0.58 24.85
CA LEU A 6 -26.79 -1.96 24.44
C LEU A 6 -28.10 -2.76 24.38
N HIS A 7 -28.93 -2.71 25.47
CA HIS A 7 -30.24 -3.36 25.48
C HIS A 7 -31.13 -2.89 24.33
N THR A 8 -31.16 -1.59 24.05
CA THR A 8 -31.96 -1.06 22.94
C THR A 8 -31.56 -1.65 21.57
N TYR A 9 -30.27 -1.90 21.34
CA TYR A 9 -29.80 -2.51 20.10
C TYR A 9 -30.05 -4.01 20.07
N THR A 10 -29.89 -4.69 21.21
CA THR A 10 -30.20 -6.11 21.34
C THR A 10 -31.68 -6.41 21.09
N ASP A 11 -32.57 -5.58 21.66
CA ASP A 11 -34.03 -5.71 21.49
C ASP A 11 -34.46 -5.45 20.03
N ARG A 12 -33.70 -4.69 19.27
CA ARG A 12 -33.92 -4.46 17.83
C ARG A 12 -33.44 -5.62 16.95
N GLY A 13 -32.83 -6.66 17.51
CA GLY A 13 -32.28 -7.79 16.76
C GLY A 13 -31.15 -7.39 15.82
N VAL A 14 -30.43 -6.31 16.13
CA VAL A 14 -29.29 -5.84 15.30
C VAL A 14 -28.15 -6.87 15.37
N SER A 15 -27.80 -7.45 14.24
CA SER A 15 -26.66 -8.34 14.09
C SER A 15 -25.72 -7.74 13.05
N LEU A 16 -24.54 -7.28 13.49
CA LEU A 16 -23.55 -6.64 12.63
C LEU A 16 -22.24 -7.40 12.74
N ASP A 17 -21.66 -7.70 11.58
CA ASP A 17 -20.29 -8.23 11.49
C ASP A 17 -19.31 -7.07 11.29
N LEU A 18 -18.51 -6.79 12.31
CA LEU A 18 -17.48 -5.75 12.29
C LEU A 18 -16.07 -6.30 12.04
N THR A 19 -15.95 -7.58 11.70
CA THR A 19 -14.64 -8.23 11.50
C THR A 19 -13.96 -7.78 10.22
N ARG A 20 -14.71 -7.31 9.21
CA ARG A 20 -14.17 -6.78 7.96
C ARG A 20 -15.06 -5.67 7.42
N GLY A 21 -14.44 -4.53 7.06
CA GLY A 21 -15.07 -3.51 6.23
C GLY A 21 -15.22 -4.03 4.79
N LYS A 22 -16.47 -4.14 4.31
CA LYS A 22 -16.77 -4.51 2.92
C LYS A 22 -17.75 -3.50 2.35
N PRO A 23 -17.61 -3.13 1.07
CA PRO A 23 -18.63 -2.32 0.40
C PRO A 23 -20.00 -3.01 0.43
N ALA A 24 -21.06 -2.24 0.59
CA ALA A 24 -22.42 -2.75 0.48
C ALA A 24 -22.73 -3.18 -0.97
N PRO A 25 -23.69 -4.12 -1.18
CA PRO A 25 -24.05 -4.57 -2.52
C PRO A 25 -24.39 -3.43 -3.49
N GLU A 26 -25.06 -2.40 -3.00
CA GLU A 26 -25.42 -1.20 -3.79
C GLU A 26 -24.20 -0.42 -4.25
N GLN A 27 -23.14 -0.37 -3.43
CA GLN A 27 -21.86 0.26 -3.82
C GLN A 27 -21.13 -0.56 -4.88
N LEU A 28 -21.15 -1.89 -4.76
CA LEU A 28 -20.57 -2.78 -5.77
C LEU A 28 -21.33 -2.70 -7.09
N ALA A 29 -22.64 -2.53 -7.05
CA ALA A 29 -23.49 -2.40 -8.24
C ALA A 29 -23.15 -1.18 -9.11
N LEU A 30 -22.53 -0.13 -8.54
CA LEU A 30 -22.12 1.06 -9.29
C LEU A 30 -21.14 0.75 -10.43
N SER A 31 -20.33 -0.29 -10.30
CA SER A 31 -19.35 -0.69 -11.30
C SER A 31 -19.81 -1.79 -12.24
N MET A 32 -21.02 -2.33 -12.06
CA MET A 32 -21.48 -3.48 -12.85
C MET A 32 -21.55 -3.20 -14.36
N GLY A 33 -21.83 -1.96 -14.76
CA GLY A 33 -21.81 -1.55 -16.17
C GLY A 33 -20.46 -1.74 -16.86
N MET A 34 -19.36 -1.89 -16.11
CA MET A 34 -18.05 -2.18 -16.68
C MET A 34 -18.00 -3.57 -17.36
N LEU A 35 -18.84 -4.51 -16.94
CA LEU A 35 -18.90 -5.85 -17.53
C LEU A 35 -19.49 -5.82 -18.95
N ASP A 36 -20.25 -4.79 -19.30
CA ASP A 36 -20.92 -4.66 -20.60
C ASP A 36 -20.11 -3.82 -21.60
N VAL A 37 -18.91 -3.31 -21.19
CA VAL A 37 -18.08 -2.44 -22.03
C VAL A 37 -17.38 -3.20 -23.14
N LEU A 38 -17.08 -4.48 -22.93
CA LEU A 38 -16.37 -5.33 -23.89
C LEU A 38 -17.26 -6.47 -24.39
N ASP A 39 -17.29 -6.63 -25.71
CA ASP A 39 -17.92 -7.77 -26.39
C ASP A 39 -17.00 -8.27 -27.53
N HIS A 40 -17.47 -9.27 -28.29
CA HIS A 40 -16.72 -9.88 -29.39
C HIS A 40 -16.43 -8.92 -30.57
N ARG A 41 -17.02 -7.73 -30.59
CA ARG A 41 -16.84 -6.67 -31.62
C ARG A 41 -15.98 -5.53 -31.12
N SER A 42 -15.60 -5.55 -29.83
CA SER A 42 -14.81 -4.48 -29.24
C SER A 42 -13.41 -4.42 -29.85
N VAL A 43 -12.87 -3.23 -29.98
CA VAL A 43 -11.45 -3.04 -30.30
C VAL A 43 -10.62 -3.54 -29.14
N THR A 44 -9.70 -4.46 -29.42
CA THR A 44 -8.86 -5.11 -28.40
C THR A 44 -7.40 -4.70 -28.49
N ASP A 45 -7.05 -3.82 -29.44
CA ASP A 45 -5.71 -3.28 -29.57
C ASP A 45 -5.58 -2.01 -28.73
N SER A 46 -4.46 -1.91 -27.98
CA SER A 46 -4.11 -0.67 -27.30
C SER A 46 -3.70 0.41 -28.29
N GLU A 47 -3.59 1.66 -27.85
CA GLU A 47 -3.09 2.78 -28.67
C GLU A 47 -1.67 2.55 -29.21
N SER A 48 -0.89 1.69 -28.57
CA SER A 48 0.44 1.29 -29.06
C SER A 48 0.41 0.16 -30.10
N GLY A 49 -0.79 -0.31 -30.47
CA GLY A 49 -0.97 -1.41 -31.42
C GLY A 49 -0.73 -2.82 -30.81
N MET A 50 -0.71 -2.93 -29.50
CA MET A 50 -0.59 -4.22 -28.82
C MET A 50 -1.97 -4.88 -28.71
N ASP A 51 -2.10 -6.10 -29.19
CA ASP A 51 -3.31 -6.93 -28.99
C ASP A 51 -3.41 -7.34 -27.51
N CYS A 52 -4.36 -6.72 -26.79
CA CYS A 52 -4.58 -6.94 -25.36
C CYS A 52 -5.10 -8.34 -25.01
N ARG A 53 -5.43 -9.18 -26.01
CA ARG A 53 -5.79 -10.60 -25.82
C ARG A 53 -4.56 -11.49 -25.74
N ASN A 54 -3.37 -10.97 -26.02
CA ASN A 54 -2.12 -11.69 -26.01
C ASN A 54 -1.26 -11.27 -24.80
N TYR A 55 -0.23 -12.05 -24.52
CA TYR A 55 0.75 -11.70 -23.48
C TYR A 55 1.71 -10.60 -23.96
N GLY A 56 2.28 -9.87 -23.01
CA GLY A 56 3.25 -8.78 -23.26
C GLY A 56 2.91 -7.54 -22.45
N GLY A 57 3.74 -6.51 -22.56
CA GLY A 57 3.54 -5.25 -21.88
C GLY A 57 3.52 -5.34 -20.35
N PRO A 58 4.60 -5.80 -19.71
CA PRO A 58 4.61 -6.07 -18.25
C PRO A 58 4.31 -4.83 -17.39
N ASP A 59 4.50 -3.63 -17.96
CA ASP A 59 4.22 -2.36 -17.27
C ASP A 59 2.74 -1.93 -17.36
N GLY A 60 1.94 -2.64 -18.15
CA GLY A 60 0.56 -2.28 -18.49
C GLY A 60 0.44 -1.44 -19.77
N ILE A 61 -0.76 -1.42 -20.34
CA ILE A 61 -1.03 -0.64 -21.55
C ILE A 61 -0.96 0.87 -21.28
N PRO A 62 -0.58 1.68 -22.30
CA PRO A 62 -0.38 3.12 -22.11
C PRO A 62 -1.62 3.84 -21.53
N GLU A 63 -2.81 3.46 -21.97
CA GLU A 63 -4.07 4.03 -21.49
C GLU A 63 -4.29 3.81 -19.99
N ALA A 64 -4.06 2.58 -19.52
CA ALA A 64 -4.20 2.25 -18.10
C ALA A 64 -3.13 2.97 -17.26
N ARG A 65 -1.89 3.01 -17.74
CA ARG A 65 -0.80 3.74 -17.06
C ARG A 65 -1.12 5.23 -16.94
N ARG A 66 -1.65 5.86 -18.00
CA ARG A 66 -2.05 7.28 -17.97
C ARG A 66 -3.19 7.53 -16.98
N LEU A 67 -4.23 6.68 -17.03
CA LEU A 67 -5.37 6.80 -16.12
C LEU A 67 -4.93 6.73 -14.67
N LEU A 68 -4.16 5.70 -14.33
CA LEU A 68 -3.72 5.48 -12.94
C LEU A 68 -2.69 6.51 -12.49
N ALA A 69 -1.79 6.96 -13.37
CA ALA A 69 -0.87 8.05 -13.09
C ALA A 69 -1.63 9.34 -12.72
N HIS A 70 -2.69 9.66 -13.47
CA HIS A 70 -3.53 10.82 -13.17
C HIS A 70 -4.22 10.69 -11.82
N MET A 71 -4.80 9.52 -11.52
CA MET A 71 -5.44 9.24 -10.22
C MET A 71 -4.48 9.35 -9.04
N LEU A 72 -3.23 8.92 -9.22
CA LEU A 72 -2.19 8.94 -8.18
C LEU A 72 -1.43 10.27 -8.10
N GLY A 73 -1.66 11.21 -9.03
CA GLY A 73 -0.91 12.46 -9.09
C GLY A 73 0.58 12.26 -9.43
N THR A 74 0.91 11.25 -10.24
CA THR A 74 2.29 10.90 -10.63
C THR A 74 2.47 10.93 -12.15
N HIS A 75 3.65 10.53 -12.64
CA HIS A 75 3.98 10.49 -14.06
C HIS A 75 3.70 9.11 -14.67
N THR A 76 3.16 9.08 -15.89
CA THR A 76 2.92 7.84 -16.64
C THR A 76 4.18 6.97 -16.75
N ALA A 77 5.35 7.59 -16.95
CA ALA A 77 6.63 6.89 -17.04
C ALA A 77 7.02 6.15 -15.74
N SER A 78 6.51 6.64 -14.59
CA SER A 78 6.77 6.06 -13.26
C SER A 78 5.63 5.17 -12.78
N THR A 79 4.66 4.85 -13.66
CA THR A 79 3.49 4.05 -13.31
C THR A 79 3.58 2.68 -13.96
N ILE A 80 3.46 1.64 -13.15
CA ILE A 80 3.33 0.24 -13.57
C ILE A 80 1.98 -0.26 -13.12
N VAL A 81 1.27 -0.95 -14.00
CA VAL A 81 -0.05 -1.55 -13.72
C VAL A 81 0.15 -3.02 -13.43
N GLY A 82 -0.16 -3.42 -12.22
CA GLY A 82 -0.11 -4.81 -11.78
C GLY A 82 -1.48 -5.45 -11.65
N GLY A 83 -1.54 -6.54 -10.90
CA GLY A 83 -2.78 -7.22 -10.56
C GLY A 83 -3.67 -6.42 -9.59
N ASN A 84 -4.81 -6.98 -9.23
CA ASN A 84 -5.82 -6.34 -8.38
C ASN A 84 -5.57 -6.46 -6.88
N SER A 85 -4.44 -7.01 -6.47
CA SER A 85 -4.05 -7.14 -5.06
C SER A 85 -2.82 -6.30 -4.76
N SER A 86 -3.00 -5.20 -3.99
CA SER A 86 -1.88 -4.37 -3.54
C SER A 86 -0.90 -5.14 -2.65
N LEU A 87 -1.41 -6.07 -1.83
CA LEU A 87 -0.55 -6.93 -0.99
C LEU A 87 0.35 -7.84 -1.82
N GLU A 88 -0.13 -8.36 -2.94
CA GLU A 88 0.70 -9.14 -3.87
C GLU A 88 1.81 -8.27 -4.47
N LEU A 89 1.49 -7.06 -4.92
CA LEU A 89 2.50 -6.13 -5.45
C LEU A 89 3.54 -5.75 -4.39
N MET A 90 3.12 -5.52 -3.15
CA MET A 90 4.03 -5.24 -2.03
C MET A 90 4.92 -6.44 -1.72
N PHE A 91 4.34 -7.65 -1.71
CA PHE A 91 5.10 -8.89 -1.53
C PHE A 91 6.15 -9.07 -2.63
N LEU A 92 5.78 -8.85 -3.89
CA LEU A 92 6.70 -8.94 -5.04
C LEU A 92 7.84 -7.92 -4.93
N LEU A 93 7.55 -6.68 -4.52
CA LEU A 93 8.57 -5.65 -4.33
C LEU A 93 9.56 -6.02 -3.21
N VAL A 94 9.06 -6.50 -2.07
CA VAL A 94 9.92 -6.98 -0.98
C VAL A 94 10.72 -8.20 -1.42
N SER A 95 10.09 -9.16 -2.10
CA SER A 95 10.74 -10.34 -2.67
C SER A 95 11.88 -9.95 -3.62
N HIS A 96 11.65 -9.00 -4.52
CA HIS A 96 12.69 -8.47 -5.41
C HIS A 96 13.85 -7.83 -4.62
N GLY A 97 13.54 -7.04 -3.60
CA GLY A 97 14.58 -6.51 -2.71
C GLY A 97 15.39 -7.61 -2.02
N MET A 98 14.77 -8.73 -1.66
CA MET A 98 15.42 -9.88 -1.03
C MET A 98 16.31 -10.66 -1.98
N THR A 99 15.92 -10.82 -3.25
CA THR A 99 16.61 -11.67 -4.24
C THR A 99 17.62 -10.91 -5.07
N ASP A 100 17.24 -9.74 -5.59
CA ASP A 100 18.01 -8.99 -6.58
C ASP A 100 18.62 -7.71 -6.02
N GLY A 101 18.05 -7.19 -4.93
CA GLY A 101 18.37 -5.88 -4.40
C GLY A 101 17.59 -4.77 -5.09
N ILE A 102 17.67 -3.56 -4.54
CA ILE A 102 16.93 -2.38 -5.03
C ILE A 102 17.95 -1.32 -5.48
N CYS A 103 17.71 -0.73 -6.64
CA CYS A 103 18.55 0.34 -7.22
C CYS A 103 20.04 -0.01 -7.30
N GLY A 104 20.37 -1.26 -7.60
CA GLY A 104 21.76 -1.70 -7.74
C GLY A 104 22.45 -2.03 -6.41
N ALA A 105 21.77 -1.87 -5.28
CA ALA A 105 22.28 -2.34 -4.01
C ALA A 105 22.26 -3.87 -3.92
N ARG A 106 23.04 -4.41 -3.01
CA ARG A 106 23.05 -5.86 -2.77
C ARG A 106 21.70 -6.34 -2.23
N PRO A 107 21.32 -7.60 -2.54
CA PRO A 107 20.09 -8.19 -2.02
C PRO A 107 19.94 -8.06 -0.50
N TRP A 108 18.73 -7.72 -0.03
CA TRP A 108 18.44 -7.61 1.39
C TRP A 108 18.65 -8.93 2.15
N SER A 109 18.50 -10.07 1.47
CA SER A 109 18.81 -11.38 2.07
C SER A 109 20.24 -11.51 2.57
N ARG A 110 21.17 -10.71 2.05
CA ARG A 110 22.59 -10.68 2.45
C ARG A 110 22.90 -9.62 3.52
N VAL A 111 21.87 -8.93 4.02
CA VAL A 111 22.02 -7.96 5.11
C VAL A 111 21.66 -8.66 6.41
N GLU A 112 22.64 -8.80 7.31
CA GLU A 112 22.41 -9.30 8.65
C GLU A 112 21.60 -8.30 9.47
N HIS A 113 20.73 -8.79 10.36
CA HIS A 113 19.90 -7.96 11.24
C HIS A 113 19.10 -6.86 10.48
N ARG A 114 18.62 -7.20 9.27
CA ARG A 114 17.79 -6.28 8.48
C ARG A 114 16.51 -5.93 9.20
N LYS A 115 16.17 -4.64 9.19
CA LYS A 115 15.06 -4.06 9.94
C LYS A 115 14.07 -3.38 9.01
N PHE A 116 12.82 -3.31 9.46
CA PHE A 116 11.77 -2.57 8.78
C PHE A 116 10.91 -1.80 9.78
N LEU A 117 10.62 -0.53 9.49
CA LEU A 117 9.83 0.33 10.35
C LEU A 117 8.34 0.08 10.15
N CYS A 118 7.63 -0.11 11.25
CA CYS A 118 6.24 -0.52 11.30
C CYS A 118 5.43 0.44 12.19
N PRO A 119 4.89 1.54 11.63
CA PRO A 119 4.02 2.44 12.39
C PRO A 119 2.82 1.68 12.97
N ALA A 120 2.67 1.70 14.28
CA ALA A 120 1.68 0.93 15.02
C ALA A 120 0.89 1.83 16.00
N PRO A 121 -0.45 1.70 16.08
CA PRO A 121 -1.30 0.75 15.34
C PRO A 121 -1.23 0.96 13.82
N GLY A 122 -1.21 -0.11 13.02
CA GLY A 122 -1.06 -0.08 11.57
C GLY A 122 -1.72 -1.27 10.89
N TYR A 123 -1.60 -1.36 9.58
CA TYR A 123 -2.15 -2.47 8.82
C TYR A 123 -1.25 -3.70 8.94
N ASP A 124 -1.67 -4.67 9.73
CA ASP A 124 -0.92 -5.86 10.11
C ASP A 124 -0.45 -6.73 8.93
N ARG A 125 -1.17 -6.67 7.79
CA ARG A 125 -0.80 -7.40 6.58
C ARG A 125 0.50 -6.92 5.96
N HIS A 126 0.80 -5.62 6.05
CA HIS A 126 2.10 -5.08 5.67
C HIS A 126 3.22 -5.70 6.51
N PHE A 127 3.02 -5.74 7.83
CA PHE A 127 4.01 -6.26 8.77
C PHE A 127 4.28 -7.74 8.52
N ALA A 128 3.22 -8.51 8.27
CA ALA A 128 3.32 -9.93 7.94
C ALA A 128 4.18 -10.20 6.71
N ILE A 129 4.20 -9.30 5.70
CA ILE A 129 5.07 -9.45 4.52
C ILE A 129 6.55 -9.37 4.96
N THR A 130 6.93 -8.33 5.68
CA THR A 130 8.33 -8.16 6.10
C THR A 130 8.76 -9.18 7.17
N GLU A 131 7.85 -9.58 8.06
CA GLU A 131 8.08 -10.68 8.99
C GLU A 131 8.37 -12.01 8.28
N HIS A 132 7.57 -12.33 7.24
CA HIS A 132 7.76 -13.53 6.41
C HIS A 132 9.18 -13.61 5.82
N PHE A 133 9.74 -12.48 5.41
CA PHE A 133 11.11 -12.40 4.87
C PHE A 133 12.17 -12.27 5.98
N GLY A 134 11.82 -12.41 7.25
CA GLY A 134 12.74 -12.41 8.37
C GLY A 134 13.37 -11.06 8.68
N PHE A 135 12.63 -9.97 8.46
CA PHE A 135 13.02 -8.65 8.98
C PHE A 135 12.71 -8.56 10.47
N GLU A 136 13.59 -7.89 11.23
CA GLU A 136 13.25 -7.36 12.54
C GLU A 136 12.27 -6.21 12.37
N LEU A 137 11.07 -6.33 12.93
CA LEU A 137 10.04 -5.29 12.86
C LEU A 137 10.25 -4.28 13.98
N ILE A 138 10.46 -3.03 13.61
CA ILE A 138 10.63 -1.93 14.57
C ILE A 138 9.31 -1.16 14.67
N PRO A 139 8.58 -1.27 15.78
CA PRO A 139 7.36 -0.51 15.96
C PRO A 139 7.66 0.98 16.12
N ILE A 140 6.95 1.80 15.35
CA ILE A 140 7.01 3.27 15.46
C ILE A 140 5.66 3.74 16.00
N ALA A 141 5.67 4.56 17.04
CA ALA A 141 4.44 5.10 17.62
C ALA A 141 3.69 5.96 16.59
N MET A 142 2.35 5.86 16.61
CA MET A 142 1.48 6.72 15.83
C MET A 142 0.93 7.85 16.70
N HIS A 143 1.04 9.08 16.22
CA HIS A 143 0.42 10.28 16.78
C HIS A 143 -0.85 10.64 15.99
N ASP A 144 -1.58 11.67 16.41
CA ASP A 144 -2.84 12.08 15.78
C ASP A 144 -2.68 12.59 14.33
N ASP A 145 -1.44 12.88 13.91
CA ASP A 145 -1.11 13.44 12.60
C ASP A 145 -0.10 12.62 11.79
N GLY A 146 0.25 11.42 12.26
CA GLY A 146 1.15 10.51 11.57
C GLY A 146 2.12 9.77 12.51
N PRO A 147 3.13 9.08 11.97
CA PRO A 147 4.11 8.38 12.79
C PRO A 147 5.06 9.35 13.51
N ASP A 148 5.62 8.90 14.62
CA ASP A 148 6.70 9.60 15.32
C ASP A 148 7.92 9.75 14.39
N MET A 149 8.02 10.92 13.78
CA MET A 149 9.08 11.20 12.81
C MET A 149 10.46 11.35 13.45
N ASP A 150 10.55 11.67 14.75
CA ASP A 150 11.85 11.71 15.46
C ASP A 150 12.42 10.28 15.56
N ALA A 151 11.57 9.32 15.89
CA ALA A 151 11.93 7.91 15.88
C ALA A 151 12.25 7.40 14.45
N VAL A 152 11.44 7.77 13.45
CA VAL A 152 11.69 7.38 12.05
C VAL A 152 13.06 7.87 11.59
N GLU A 153 13.40 9.14 11.82
CA GLU A 153 14.67 9.74 11.43
C GLU A 153 15.85 9.09 12.16
N ALA A 154 15.69 8.82 13.46
CA ALA A 154 16.72 8.16 14.26
C ALA A 154 17.01 6.74 13.76
N TYR A 155 15.97 5.94 13.49
CA TYR A 155 16.15 4.59 12.95
C TYR A 155 16.63 4.58 11.50
N ALA A 156 16.24 5.54 10.66
CA ALA A 156 16.70 5.64 9.28
C ALA A 156 18.22 5.91 9.17
N ALA A 157 18.87 6.36 10.24
CA ALA A 157 20.33 6.49 10.32
C ALA A 157 21.06 5.14 10.44
N ASP A 158 20.35 4.03 10.70
CA ASP A 158 20.90 2.68 10.71
C ASP A 158 20.84 2.08 9.29
N PRO A 159 21.98 1.72 8.66
CA PRO A 159 22.00 1.17 7.30
C PRO A 159 21.36 -0.22 7.17
N THR A 160 21.03 -0.88 8.28
CA THR A 160 20.29 -2.14 8.26
C THR A 160 18.77 -1.95 8.15
N VAL A 161 18.27 -0.74 8.36
CA VAL A 161 16.85 -0.38 8.17
C VAL A 161 16.59 -0.18 6.69
N LYS A 162 15.70 -1.01 6.11
CA LYS A 162 15.47 -1.08 4.67
C LYS A 162 14.21 -0.38 4.19
N GLY A 163 13.34 0.00 5.10
CA GLY A 163 12.15 0.74 4.71
C GLY A 163 11.16 0.95 5.84
N ILE A 164 10.05 1.56 5.45
CA ILE A 164 8.91 1.87 6.31
C ILE A 164 7.59 1.63 5.57
N TRP A 165 6.61 1.08 6.27
CA TRP A 165 5.23 0.99 5.80
C TRP A 165 4.45 2.27 6.14
N CYS A 166 3.74 2.85 5.17
CA CYS A 166 2.91 4.04 5.37
C CYS A 166 1.54 3.86 4.74
N VAL A 167 0.48 4.24 5.47
CA VAL A 167 -0.87 4.46 4.94
C VAL A 167 -1.25 5.90 5.26
N PRO A 168 -0.96 6.86 4.35
CA PRO A 168 -0.97 8.28 4.69
C PRO A 168 -2.35 8.91 4.79
N LYS A 169 -3.38 8.26 4.22
CA LYS A 169 -4.75 8.76 4.20
C LYS A 169 -5.67 7.73 4.84
N TYR A 170 -6.46 8.18 5.82
CA TYR A 170 -7.45 7.34 6.51
C TYR A 170 -6.88 6.01 6.99
N GLN A 171 -5.71 6.10 7.62
CA GLN A 171 -4.88 4.96 8.04
C GLN A 171 -5.71 3.87 8.73
N ASN A 172 -5.50 2.64 8.33
CA ASN A 172 -6.12 1.48 8.96
C ASN A 172 -5.24 0.97 10.14
N PRO A 173 -5.72 0.93 11.39
CA PRO A 173 -7.14 1.00 11.80
C PRO A 173 -7.58 2.37 12.34
N THR A 174 -6.70 3.36 12.45
CA THR A 174 -6.94 4.58 13.26
C THR A 174 -7.73 5.67 12.54
N GLY A 175 -7.76 5.66 11.21
CA GLY A 175 -8.36 6.73 10.40
C GLY A 175 -7.51 8.01 10.30
N ILE A 176 -6.30 8.01 10.83
CA ILE A 176 -5.40 9.17 10.82
C ILE A 176 -5.01 9.54 9.39
N ILE A 177 -4.90 10.84 9.13
CA ILE A 177 -4.34 11.40 7.91
C ILE A 177 -3.02 12.08 8.27
N PHE A 178 -1.96 11.77 7.55
CA PHE A 178 -0.65 12.39 7.79
C PHE A 178 -0.71 13.88 7.50
N SER A 179 -0.19 14.68 8.44
CA SER A 179 -0.11 16.12 8.26
C SER A 179 0.92 16.50 7.20
N ASP A 180 0.78 17.70 6.64
CA ASP A 180 1.77 18.28 5.74
C ASP A 180 3.17 18.36 6.39
N ALA A 181 3.24 18.55 7.70
CA ALA A 181 4.51 18.59 8.42
C ALA A 181 5.20 17.21 8.39
N VAL A 182 4.45 16.14 8.66
CA VAL A 182 4.93 14.75 8.57
C VAL A 182 5.37 14.41 7.14
N ILE A 183 4.55 14.77 6.13
CA ILE A 183 4.88 14.52 4.73
C ILE A 183 6.16 15.23 4.31
N ARG A 184 6.36 16.48 4.73
CA ARG A 184 7.62 17.22 4.45
C ARG A 184 8.83 16.57 5.13
N ARG A 185 8.68 16.03 6.33
CA ARG A 185 9.75 15.28 7.01
C ARG A 185 10.11 14.01 6.25
N PHE A 186 9.12 13.26 5.75
CA PHE A 186 9.37 12.11 4.87
C PHE A 186 10.11 12.53 3.58
N ALA A 187 9.71 13.61 2.95
CA ALA A 187 10.37 14.13 1.75
C ALA A 187 11.82 14.61 2.02
N ALA A 188 12.09 15.06 3.23
CA ALA A 188 13.43 15.50 3.65
C ALA A 188 14.29 14.38 4.23
N LEU A 189 13.73 13.19 4.46
CA LEU A 189 14.43 12.05 5.08
C LEU A 189 15.73 11.71 4.34
N ARG A 190 16.78 11.43 5.09
CA ARG A 190 18.10 11.04 4.57
C ARG A 190 18.53 9.72 5.20
N PRO A 191 18.01 8.58 4.71
CA PRO A 191 18.38 7.28 5.24
C PRO A 191 19.86 6.97 4.98
N ALA A 192 20.49 6.25 5.91
CA ALA A 192 21.85 5.75 5.72
C ALA A 192 21.90 4.61 4.69
N ALA A 193 20.82 3.85 4.51
CA ALA A 193 20.72 2.83 3.48
C ALA A 193 20.28 3.45 2.15
N GLU A 194 21.09 3.34 1.09
CA GLU A 194 20.76 3.80 -0.27
C GLU A 194 19.53 3.09 -0.85
N ASP A 195 19.30 1.87 -0.40
CA ASP A 195 18.20 0.99 -0.78
C ASP A 195 16.99 1.10 0.17
N PHE A 196 16.95 2.08 1.08
CA PHE A 196 15.77 2.36 1.90
C PHE A 196 14.57 2.74 1.04
N ARG A 197 13.39 2.20 1.35
CA ARG A 197 12.15 2.50 0.61
C ARG A 197 11.01 2.86 1.54
N ILE A 198 10.24 3.86 1.13
CA ILE A 198 8.97 4.21 1.74
C ILE A 198 7.88 3.50 0.93
N PHE A 199 7.22 2.51 1.54
CA PHE A 199 6.06 1.87 0.95
C PHE A 199 4.83 2.72 1.28
N TRP A 200 4.39 3.48 0.29
CA TRP A 200 3.35 4.49 0.42
C TRP A 200 2.03 3.96 -0.11
N ASP A 201 1.22 3.36 0.77
CA ASP A 201 -0.04 2.74 0.40
C ASP A 201 -1.17 3.79 0.35
N ASN A 202 -1.61 4.10 -0.85
CA ASN A 202 -2.72 5.01 -1.13
C ASN A 202 -4.03 4.23 -1.32
N ALA A 203 -4.36 3.32 -0.40
CA ALA A 203 -5.59 2.52 -0.49
C ALA A 203 -6.87 3.37 -0.44
N TYR A 204 -6.81 4.63 0.10
CA TYR A 204 -7.95 5.50 0.31
C TYR A 204 -7.80 6.86 -0.39
#